data_4e19ff63e3a86cf7febbfab75a38fad8
#
_entry.id   4e19ff63e3a86cf7febbfab75a38fad8
#
_cell.length_a   1.000
_cell.length_b   1.000
_cell.length_c   1.000
_cell.angle_alpha   90.00
_cell.angle_beta   90.00
_cell.angle_gamma   90.00
#
_symmetry.space_group_name_H-M   'P 1'
#
loop_
_entity.id
_entity.type
_entity.pdbx_description
1 polymer ?
#
loop_
_entity_poly.entity_id
_entity_poly.type
_entity_poly.pdbx_seq_one_letter_code
_entity_poly.pdbx_strand_id
1 'polypeptide(L)'
;IEHEANLNNLSSSKEKFRWDKIVSEYNDLIKLNRTIDQLPALRNKATGELIVLETTDYSSQMDPAIQMAAETHYNEGMTLSSSKDLKINKQAAKEFKMALDFVAGYKDASQKYEEMRQAAILRMVMMPFEDKTGTRQKYGSVSEVIMDDVVSSILSDNSATEFLELVSRERLEEVFKEQALSQSGIIDESMAVEVGKILGVNEILSGKITQIIVSPVETTRNVNREKTKIVIR
;
A
#
# COMPACT_ATOMS: atom_id res chain seq x y z
N ILE A 1 -8.83 -13.80 -30.65
CA ILE A 1 -7.84 -14.86 -30.99
C ILE A 1 -6.77 -14.95 -29.91
N GLU A 2 -6.10 -13.83 -29.55
CA GLU A 2 -5.01 -13.85 -28.55
C GLU A 2 -5.51 -14.20 -27.14
N HIS A 3 -6.53 -13.52 -26.63
CA HIS A 3 -7.13 -13.78 -25.31
C HIS A 3 -7.70 -15.21 -25.19
N GLU A 4 -8.33 -15.73 -26.22
CA GLU A 4 -8.83 -17.11 -26.24
C GLU A 4 -7.71 -18.15 -26.22
N ALA A 5 -6.60 -17.89 -26.93
CA ALA A 5 -5.41 -18.74 -26.87
C ALA A 5 -4.79 -18.71 -25.46
N ASN A 6 -4.75 -17.55 -24.81
CA ASN A 6 -4.29 -17.39 -23.44
C ASN A 6 -5.18 -18.17 -22.47
N LEU A 7 -6.51 -18.09 -22.59
CA LEU A 7 -7.46 -18.84 -21.77
C LEU A 7 -7.24 -20.35 -21.89
N ASN A 8 -7.03 -20.87 -23.11
CA ASN A 8 -6.75 -22.28 -23.33
C ASN A 8 -5.45 -22.73 -22.67
N ASN A 9 -4.40 -21.92 -22.76
CA ASN A 9 -3.12 -22.18 -22.13
C ASN A 9 -3.23 -22.14 -20.59
N LEU A 10 -3.91 -21.15 -20.04
CA LEU A 10 -4.13 -20.99 -18.59
C LEU A 10 -5.00 -22.10 -18.02
N SER A 11 -6.04 -22.55 -18.75
CA SER A 11 -6.93 -23.63 -18.32
C SER A 11 -6.16 -24.94 -18.08
N SER A 12 -5.12 -25.20 -18.86
CA SER A 12 -4.24 -26.39 -18.71
C SER A 12 -3.04 -26.15 -17.79
N SER A 13 -2.80 -24.90 -17.35
CA SER A 13 -1.69 -24.54 -16.47
C SER A 13 -1.86 -25.14 -15.07
N LYS A 14 -0.75 -25.49 -14.44
CA LYS A 14 -0.68 -25.92 -13.03
C LYS A 14 -0.31 -24.76 -12.09
N GLU A 15 -0.23 -23.54 -12.60
CA GLU A 15 0.10 -22.35 -11.82
C GLU A 15 -0.97 -22.10 -10.75
N LYS A 16 -0.53 -21.81 -9.52
CA LYS A 16 -1.41 -21.69 -8.36
C LYS A 16 -2.50 -20.63 -8.55
N PHE A 17 -2.13 -19.43 -8.94
CA PHE A 17 -3.04 -18.30 -9.14
C PHE A 17 -3.45 -18.11 -10.62
N ARG A 18 -3.56 -19.21 -11.37
CA ARG A 18 -3.98 -19.15 -12.78
C ARG A 18 -5.38 -18.56 -12.97
N TRP A 19 -6.24 -18.74 -11.96
CA TRP A 19 -7.62 -18.28 -12.04
C TRP A 19 -7.73 -16.76 -12.07
N ASP A 20 -6.82 -16.03 -11.41
CA ASP A 20 -6.75 -14.57 -11.47
C ASP A 20 -6.48 -14.10 -12.91
N LYS A 21 -5.57 -14.77 -13.58
CA LYS A 21 -5.23 -14.50 -14.98
C LYS A 21 -6.40 -14.84 -15.91
N ILE A 22 -7.09 -15.95 -15.65
CA ILE A 22 -8.29 -16.34 -16.40
C ILE A 22 -9.39 -15.31 -16.27
N VAL A 23 -9.65 -14.82 -15.05
CA VAL A 23 -10.63 -13.74 -14.80
C VAL A 23 -10.21 -12.45 -15.50
N SER A 24 -8.91 -12.13 -15.50
CA SER A 24 -8.40 -10.96 -16.23
C SER A 24 -8.64 -11.06 -17.73
N GLU A 25 -8.35 -12.23 -18.33
CA GLU A 25 -8.58 -12.49 -19.78
C GLU A 25 -10.07 -12.37 -20.14
N TYR A 26 -10.98 -12.92 -19.31
CA TYR A 26 -12.43 -12.74 -19.53
C TYR A 26 -12.86 -11.28 -19.41
N ASN A 27 -12.33 -10.53 -18.45
CA ASN A 27 -12.61 -9.10 -18.32
C ASN A 27 -12.19 -8.32 -19.57
N ASP A 28 -11.04 -8.64 -20.14
CA ASP A 28 -10.53 -7.98 -21.34
C ASP A 28 -11.36 -8.34 -22.58
N LEU A 29 -11.81 -9.58 -22.69
CA LEU A 29 -12.76 -10.00 -23.73
C LEU A 29 -14.11 -9.28 -23.60
N ILE A 30 -14.64 -9.15 -22.39
CA ILE A 30 -15.89 -8.41 -22.13
C ILE A 30 -15.75 -6.92 -22.49
N LYS A 31 -14.60 -6.31 -22.14
CA LYS A 31 -14.32 -4.91 -22.55
C LYS A 31 -14.22 -4.77 -24.05
N LEU A 32 -13.57 -5.72 -24.72
CA LEU A 32 -13.46 -5.74 -26.18
C LEU A 32 -14.85 -5.82 -26.82
N ASN A 33 -15.71 -6.73 -26.36
CA ASN A 33 -17.08 -6.85 -26.83
C ASN A 33 -17.86 -5.55 -26.69
N ARG A 34 -17.81 -4.92 -25.51
CA ARG A 34 -18.46 -3.62 -25.28
C ARG A 34 -17.93 -2.54 -26.25
N THR A 35 -16.64 -2.58 -26.58
CA THR A 35 -16.07 -1.65 -27.54
C THR A 35 -16.61 -1.91 -28.96
N ILE A 36 -16.71 -3.18 -29.35
CA ILE A 36 -17.27 -3.60 -30.64
C ILE A 36 -18.73 -3.14 -30.78
N ASP A 37 -19.53 -3.34 -29.73
CA ASP A 37 -20.96 -2.97 -29.70
C ASP A 37 -21.18 -1.44 -29.81
N GLN A 38 -20.19 -0.64 -29.45
CA GLN A 38 -20.23 0.84 -29.57
C GLN A 38 -19.73 1.34 -30.93
N LEU A 39 -19.18 0.49 -31.80
CA LEU A 39 -18.69 0.90 -33.10
C LEU A 39 -19.86 1.26 -34.02
N PRO A 40 -19.70 2.29 -34.88
CA PRO A 40 -20.64 2.55 -35.94
C PRO A 40 -20.63 1.41 -36.95
N ALA A 41 -21.69 1.29 -37.76
CA ALA A 41 -21.77 0.30 -38.81
C ALA A 41 -20.54 0.36 -39.77
N LEU A 42 -19.67 -0.63 -39.67
CA LEU A 42 -18.46 -0.72 -40.47
C LEU A 42 -18.78 -1.28 -41.86
N ARG A 43 -18.20 -0.65 -42.89
CA ARG A 43 -18.35 -1.12 -44.29
C ARG A 43 -16.97 -1.28 -44.95
N ASN A 44 -16.85 -2.33 -45.74
CA ASN A 44 -15.68 -2.52 -46.59
C ASN A 44 -15.61 -1.36 -47.62
N LYS A 45 -14.52 -0.65 -47.68
CA LYS A 45 -14.34 0.51 -48.56
C LYS A 45 -14.37 0.14 -50.05
N ALA A 46 -13.98 -1.10 -50.40
CA ALA A 46 -13.91 -1.55 -51.78
C ALA A 46 -15.25 -2.11 -52.28
N THR A 47 -15.96 -2.88 -51.43
CA THR A 47 -17.19 -3.59 -51.82
C THR A 47 -18.46 -2.92 -51.32
N GLY A 48 -18.38 -2.02 -50.33
CA GLY A 48 -19.53 -1.42 -49.65
C GLY A 48 -20.26 -2.34 -48.69
N GLU A 49 -19.84 -3.59 -48.58
CA GLU A 49 -20.47 -4.61 -47.73
C GLU A 49 -20.34 -4.29 -46.25
N LEU A 50 -21.37 -4.62 -45.47
CA LEU A 50 -21.34 -4.49 -44.03
C LEU A 50 -20.36 -5.50 -43.42
N ILE A 51 -19.46 -5.03 -42.57
CA ILE A 51 -18.58 -5.87 -41.76
C ILE A 51 -19.29 -6.15 -40.45
N VAL A 52 -19.68 -7.39 -40.22
CA VAL A 52 -20.25 -7.84 -38.94
C VAL A 52 -19.12 -8.37 -38.06
N LEU A 53 -18.94 -7.79 -36.87
CA LEU A 53 -18.05 -8.29 -35.86
C LEU A 53 -18.90 -9.10 -34.87
N GLU A 54 -18.60 -10.38 -34.76
CA GLU A 54 -19.30 -11.26 -33.81
C GLU A 54 -18.73 -11.05 -32.40
N THR A 55 -19.62 -10.93 -31.42
CA THR A 55 -19.31 -10.85 -30.00
C THR A 55 -19.82 -12.11 -29.29
N THR A 56 -19.11 -12.54 -28.25
CA THR A 56 -19.48 -13.72 -27.46
C THR A 56 -19.67 -13.28 -26.01
N ASP A 57 -20.80 -13.63 -25.38
CA ASP A 57 -20.99 -13.40 -23.96
C ASP A 57 -20.17 -14.40 -23.13
N TYR A 58 -19.16 -13.89 -22.44
CA TYR A 58 -18.27 -14.67 -21.56
C TYR A 58 -18.70 -14.68 -20.09
N SER A 59 -19.80 -14.05 -19.73
CA SER A 59 -20.24 -13.90 -18.33
C SER A 59 -20.41 -15.27 -17.65
N SER A 60 -21.05 -16.21 -18.33
CA SER A 60 -21.29 -17.56 -17.79
C SER A 60 -20.03 -18.38 -17.58
N GLN A 61 -18.96 -18.13 -18.35
CA GLN A 61 -17.66 -18.78 -18.20
C GLN A 61 -16.79 -18.07 -17.13
N MET A 62 -16.98 -16.77 -16.95
CA MET A 62 -16.22 -15.97 -15.99
C MET A 62 -16.65 -16.25 -14.54
N ASP A 63 -17.95 -16.46 -14.28
CA ASP A 63 -18.45 -16.70 -12.93
C ASP A 63 -17.77 -17.86 -12.19
N PRO A 64 -17.62 -19.07 -12.78
CA PRO A 64 -16.89 -20.15 -12.15
C PRO A 64 -15.41 -19.81 -11.92
N ALA A 65 -14.77 -19.06 -12.83
CA ALA A 65 -13.38 -18.66 -12.68
C ALA A 65 -13.18 -17.72 -11.48
N ILE A 66 -14.12 -16.79 -11.26
CA ILE A 66 -14.14 -15.91 -10.07
C ILE A 66 -14.23 -16.74 -8.80
N GLN A 67 -15.12 -17.73 -8.75
CA GLN A 67 -15.26 -18.62 -7.58
C GLN A 67 -13.97 -19.41 -7.32
N MET A 68 -13.33 -19.92 -8.36
CA MET A 68 -12.08 -20.67 -8.25
C MET A 68 -10.90 -19.77 -7.82
N ALA A 69 -10.86 -18.52 -8.27
CA ALA A 69 -9.89 -17.53 -7.81
C ALA A 69 -10.08 -17.26 -6.32
N ALA A 70 -11.30 -16.95 -5.87
CA ALA A 70 -11.62 -16.74 -4.46
C ALA A 70 -11.25 -17.95 -3.59
N GLU A 71 -11.55 -19.16 -4.06
CA GLU A 71 -11.22 -20.40 -3.34
C GLU A 71 -9.69 -20.60 -3.24
N THR A 72 -8.96 -20.30 -4.29
CA THR A 72 -7.50 -20.45 -4.31
C THR A 72 -6.86 -19.52 -3.29
N HIS A 73 -7.25 -18.25 -3.27
CA HIS A 73 -6.76 -17.27 -2.30
C HIS A 73 -7.17 -17.63 -0.87
N TYR A 74 -8.42 -18.02 -0.66
CA TYR A 74 -8.89 -18.45 0.65
C TYR A 74 -8.06 -19.63 1.20
N ASN A 75 -7.83 -20.66 0.38
CA ASN A 75 -7.06 -21.83 0.78
C ASN A 75 -5.59 -21.49 1.05
N GLU A 76 -5.01 -20.55 0.28
CA GLU A 76 -3.67 -20.04 0.58
C GLU A 76 -3.62 -19.30 1.91
N GLY A 77 -4.58 -18.39 2.14
CA GLY A 77 -4.71 -17.71 3.43
C GLY A 77 -4.81 -18.66 4.60
N MET A 78 -5.61 -19.74 4.47
CA MET A 78 -5.72 -20.79 5.47
C MET A 78 -4.39 -21.53 5.69
N THR A 79 -3.64 -21.79 4.64
CA THR A 79 -2.33 -22.44 4.74
C THR A 79 -1.34 -21.58 5.52
N LEU A 80 -1.30 -20.27 5.22
CA LEU A 80 -0.40 -19.32 5.84
C LEU A 80 -0.80 -18.96 7.27
N SER A 81 -2.09 -19.03 7.62
CA SER A 81 -2.63 -18.60 8.93
C SER A 81 -2.15 -19.42 10.13
N SER A 82 -1.51 -20.56 9.91
CA SER A 82 -0.92 -21.39 10.96
C SER A 82 0.40 -20.83 11.52
N SER A 83 0.99 -19.82 10.87
CA SER A 83 2.26 -19.22 11.26
C SER A 83 2.10 -18.24 12.44
N LYS A 84 3.21 -18.01 13.16
CA LYS A 84 3.34 -16.94 14.16
C LYS A 84 4.20 -15.78 13.67
N ASP A 85 4.69 -15.84 12.45
CA ASP A 85 5.52 -14.79 11.84
C ASP A 85 4.66 -13.65 11.33
N LEU A 86 4.97 -12.40 11.71
CA LEU A 86 4.24 -11.20 11.32
C LEU A 86 4.13 -11.04 9.80
N LYS A 87 5.22 -11.36 9.06
CA LYS A 87 5.24 -11.22 7.61
C LYS A 87 4.34 -12.26 6.93
N ILE A 88 4.34 -13.48 7.46
CA ILE A 88 3.48 -14.58 6.96
C ILE A 88 2.01 -14.26 7.28
N ASN A 89 1.71 -13.77 8.49
CA ASN A 89 0.36 -13.32 8.86
C ASN A 89 -0.13 -12.18 7.97
N LYS A 90 0.75 -11.21 7.65
CA LYS A 90 0.45 -10.14 6.68
C LYS A 90 0.11 -10.70 5.30
N GLN A 91 0.84 -11.72 4.86
CA GLN A 91 0.55 -12.38 3.59
C GLN A 91 -0.79 -13.15 3.66
N ALA A 92 -1.05 -13.88 4.74
CA ALA A 92 -2.33 -14.55 4.95
C ALA A 92 -3.52 -13.58 4.91
N ALA A 93 -3.40 -12.43 5.58
CA ALA A 93 -4.43 -11.39 5.53
C ALA A 93 -4.67 -10.90 4.10
N LYS A 94 -3.61 -10.65 3.32
CA LYS A 94 -3.74 -10.25 1.92
C LYS A 94 -4.45 -11.29 1.07
N GLU A 95 -4.16 -12.58 1.29
CA GLU A 95 -4.81 -13.66 0.57
C GLU A 95 -6.33 -13.73 0.89
N PHE A 96 -6.73 -13.59 2.15
CA PHE A 96 -8.15 -13.49 2.50
C PHE A 96 -8.83 -12.26 1.90
N LYS A 97 -8.13 -11.12 1.84
CA LYS A 97 -8.62 -9.91 1.19
C LYS A 97 -8.84 -10.12 -0.31
N MET A 98 -7.88 -10.77 -1.00
CA MET A 98 -8.02 -11.14 -2.41
C MET A 98 -9.22 -12.06 -2.64
N ALA A 99 -9.48 -13.02 -1.76
CA ALA A 99 -10.66 -13.86 -1.86
C ALA A 99 -11.96 -13.03 -1.79
N LEU A 100 -12.01 -12.02 -0.92
CA LEU A 100 -13.14 -11.09 -0.80
C LEU A 100 -13.26 -10.13 -1.98
N ASP A 101 -12.15 -9.74 -2.60
CA ASP A 101 -12.13 -8.89 -3.79
C ASP A 101 -12.73 -9.64 -5.00
N PHE A 102 -12.52 -10.95 -5.11
CA PHE A 102 -13.17 -11.80 -6.11
C PHE A 102 -14.64 -12.06 -5.78
N VAL A 103 -14.94 -12.44 -4.53
CA VAL A 103 -16.30 -12.78 -4.10
C VAL A 103 -16.59 -12.12 -2.75
N ALA A 104 -17.41 -11.07 -2.76
CA ALA A 104 -17.82 -10.39 -1.54
C ALA A 104 -18.51 -11.38 -0.58
N GLY A 105 -18.05 -11.43 0.68
CA GLY A 105 -18.58 -12.33 1.69
C GLY A 105 -18.23 -13.81 1.49
N TYR A 106 -17.13 -14.10 0.78
CA TYR A 106 -16.68 -15.48 0.56
C TYR A 106 -16.39 -16.19 1.88
N LYS A 107 -17.16 -17.22 2.20
CA LYS A 107 -17.06 -18.01 3.44
C LYS A 107 -16.90 -17.08 4.67
N ASP A 108 -15.90 -17.37 5.52
CA ASP A 108 -15.50 -16.57 6.67
C ASP A 108 -14.24 -15.71 6.41
N ALA A 109 -13.92 -15.44 5.13
CA ALA A 109 -12.70 -14.73 4.74
C ALA A 109 -12.57 -13.35 5.40
N SER A 110 -13.70 -12.66 5.65
CA SER A 110 -13.70 -11.35 6.33
C SER A 110 -13.22 -11.47 7.78
N GLN A 111 -13.70 -12.49 8.49
CA GLN A 111 -13.26 -12.76 9.85
C GLN A 111 -11.78 -13.17 9.87
N LYS A 112 -11.39 -14.06 8.96
CA LYS A 112 -10.00 -14.52 8.82
C LYS A 112 -9.04 -13.41 8.44
N TYR A 113 -9.45 -12.52 7.55
CA TYR A 113 -8.69 -11.32 7.22
C TYR A 113 -8.40 -10.50 8.48
N GLU A 114 -9.44 -10.21 9.28
CA GLU A 114 -9.26 -9.38 10.48
C GLU A 114 -8.40 -10.09 11.54
N GLU A 115 -8.58 -11.41 11.76
CA GLU A 115 -7.73 -12.20 12.65
C GLU A 115 -6.25 -12.11 12.23
N MET A 116 -5.96 -12.31 10.95
CA MET A 116 -4.59 -12.27 10.42
C MET A 116 -4.02 -10.86 10.36
N ARG A 117 -4.86 -9.87 10.06
CA ARG A 117 -4.48 -8.45 10.10
C ARG A 117 -4.01 -8.06 11.51
N GLN A 118 -4.79 -8.41 12.55
CA GLN A 118 -4.42 -8.14 13.93
C GLN A 118 -3.13 -8.88 14.34
N ALA A 119 -2.98 -10.13 13.91
CA ALA A 119 -1.77 -10.92 14.17
C ALA A 119 -0.55 -10.43 13.38
N ALA A 120 -0.74 -9.57 12.37
CA ALA A 120 0.30 -9.00 11.52
C ALA A 120 0.67 -7.55 11.85
N ILE A 121 -0.02 -6.92 12.83
CA ILE A 121 0.27 -5.54 13.21
C ILE A 121 1.69 -5.43 13.73
N LEU A 122 2.49 -4.61 13.05
CA LEU A 122 3.80 -4.18 13.51
C LEU A 122 3.63 -2.93 14.38
N ARG A 123 3.94 -3.05 15.66
CA ARG A 123 3.93 -1.91 16.58
C ARG A 123 5.29 -1.23 16.57
N MET A 124 5.31 0.06 16.27
CA MET A 124 6.53 0.84 16.16
C MET A 124 6.46 2.08 17.06
N VAL A 125 7.57 2.42 17.67
CA VAL A 125 7.75 3.71 18.34
C VAL A 125 8.81 4.52 17.61
N MET A 126 8.56 5.82 17.47
CA MET A 126 9.54 6.77 16.92
C MET A 126 10.20 7.52 18.08
N MET A 127 11.51 7.35 18.19
CA MET A 127 12.33 8.07 19.16
C MET A 127 12.66 9.47 18.64
N PRO A 128 12.83 10.48 19.54
CA PRO A 128 13.30 11.79 19.12
C PRO A 128 14.61 11.72 18.35
N PHE A 129 14.68 12.42 17.20
CA PHE A 129 15.92 12.46 16.42
C PHE A 129 16.96 13.33 17.08
N GLU A 130 18.18 12.81 17.18
CA GLU A 130 19.33 13.53 17.74
C GLU A 130 19.78 14.63 16.76
N ASP A 131 19.77 15.91 17.22
CA ASP A 131 20.29 17.03 16.42
C ASP A 131 21.79 17.25 16.73
N LYS A 132 22.64 16.82 15.79
CA LYS A 132 24.11 17.01 15.82
C LYS A 132 24.59 18.20 14.99
N THR A 133 23.70 19.00 14.43
CA THR A 133 24.06 20.08 13.51
C THR A 133 24.66 21.29 14.22
N GLY A 134 24.38 21.47 15.51
CA GLY A 134 24.75 22.65 16.26
C GLY A 134 24.01 23.93 15.82
N THR A 135 23.02 23.82 14.96
CA THR A 135 22.33 24.97 14.34
C THR A 135 20.94 25.26 14.94
N ARG A 136 20.60 24.62 16.06
CA ARG A 136 19.29 24.78 16.72
C ARG A 136 18.90 26.23 16.99
N GLN A 137 19.85 27.07 17.34
CA GLN A 137 19.59 28.51 17.56
C GLN A 137 19.18 29.23 16.27
N LYS A 138 19.63 28.76 15.12
CA LYS A 138 19.35 29.38 13.81
C LYS A 138 18.07 28.87 13.17
N TYR A 139 17.77 27.58 13.29
CA TYR A 139 16.69 26.94 12.57
C TYR A 139 15.58 26.33 13.48
N GLY A 140 15.74 26.45 14.81
CA GLY A 140 14.79 25.86 15.76
C GLY A 140 14.92 24.35 15.88
N SER A 141 13.85 23.68 16.29
CA SER A 141 13.81 22.23 16.49
C SER A 141 13.47 21.51 15.18
N VAL A 142 14.45 21.38 14.29
CA VAL A 142 14.29 20.68 12.99
C VAL A 142 13.94 19.23 13.21
N SER A 143 14.42 18.59 14.28
CA SER A 143 14.11 17.20 14.61
C SER A 143 12.61 16.97 14.84
N GLU A 144 11.95 17.91 15.53
CA GLU A 144 10.49 17.81 15.75
C GLU A 144 9.71 17.93 14.45
N VAL A 145 10.08 18.90 13.61
CA VAL A 145 9.44 19.08 12.29
C VAL A 145 9.58 17.84 11.43
N ILE A 146 10.78 17.25 11.35
CA ILE A 146 10.99 16.01 10.58
C ILE A 146 10.16 14.85 11.17
N MET A 147 10.11 14.72 12.49
CA MET A 147 9.30 13.68 13.13
C MET A 147 7.82 13.83 12.80
N ASP A 148 7.28 15.04 12.90
CA ASP A 148 5.88 15.33 12.59
C ASP A 148 5.56 15.05 11.12
N ASP A 149 6.45 15.40 10.20
CA ASP A 149 6.31 15.10 8.77
C ASP A 149 6.33 13.58 8.49
N VAL A 150 7.23 12.84 9.14
CA VAL A 150 7.31 11.38 8.98
C VAL A 150 6.06 10.71 9.54
N VAL A 151 5.61 11.10 10.74
CA VAL A 151 4.37 10.58 11.34
C VAL A 151 3.17 10.89 10.46
N SER A 152 3.03 12.14 10.01
CA SER A 152 1.96 12.54 9.09
C SER A 152 1.97 11.73 7.80
N SER A 153 3.15 11.50 7.21
CA SER A 153 3.30 10.71 5.99
C SER A 153 2.87 9.27 6.19
N ILE A 154 3.27 8.64 7.31
CA ILE A 154 2.87 7.27 7.65
C ILE A 154 1.36 7.19 7.87
N LEU A 155 0.79 8.11 8.65
CA LEU A 155 -0.64 8.09 8.99
C LEU A 155 -1.54 8.42 7.79
N SER A 156 -1.04 9.13 6.80
CA SER A 156 -1.77 9.43 5.55
C SER A 156 -1.76 8.28 4.55
N ASP A 157 -0.88 7.28 4.72
CA ASP A 157 -0.81 6.10 3.85
C ASP A 157 -1.64 4.96 4.44
N ASN A 158 -2.83 4.74 3.85
CA ASN A 158 -3.73 3.66 4.25
C ASN A 158 -3.09 2.27 4.12
N SER A 159 -2.15 2.09 3.20
CA SER A 159 -1.46 0.81 3.01
C SER A 159 -0.44 0.54 4.11
N ALA A 160 0.17 1.59 4.66
CA ALA A 160 1.06 1.50 5.81
C ALA A 160 0.24 1.24 7.08
N THR A 161 -0.81 2.02 7.33
CA THR A 161 -1.62 1.93 8.55
C THR A 161 -2.46 0.65 8.64
N GLU A 162 -2.65 -0.08 7.55
CA GLU A 162 -3.34 -1.38 7.56
C GLU A 162 -2.62 -2.39 8.47
N PHE A 163 -1.27 -2.35 8.54
CA PHE A 163 -0.45 -3.30 9.28
C PHE A 163 0.60 -2.63 10.19
N LEU A 164 0.53 -1.32 10.39
CA LEU A 164 1.45 -0.58 11.25
C LEU A 164 0.67 0.22 12.28
N GLU A 165 1.06 0.08 13.54
CA GLU A 165 0.57 0.88 14.67
C GLU A 165 1.74 1.71 15.22
N LEU A 166 1.60 3.04 15.18
CA LEU A 166 2.55 3.93 15.82
C LEU A 166 2.16 4.17 17.28
N VAL A 167 3.10 3.92 18.20
CA VAL A 167 2.93 4.30 19.60
C VAL A 167 3.04 5.82 19.70
N SER A 168 2.09 6.44 20.39
CA SER A 168 2.02 7.90 20.52
C SER A 168 3.20 8.47 21.30
N ARG A 169 3.50 9.75 21.02
CA ARG A 169 4.56 10.47 21.70
C ARG A 169 4.27 10.63 23.20
N GLU A 170 3.02 10.85 23.55
CA GLU A 170 2.58 10.98 24.95
C GLU A 170 2.90 9.71 25.74
N ARG A 171 2.63 8.54 25.15
CA ARG A 171 2.93 7.26 25.80
C ARG A 171 4.43 7.06 25.96
N LEU A 172 5.22 7.45 24.99
CA LEU A 172 6.69 7.42 25.09
C LEU A 172 7.20 8.33 26.20
N GLU A 173 6.67 9.57 26.30
CA GLU A 173 7.04 10.53 27.32
C GLU A 173 6.65 10.06 28.74
N GLU A 174 5.51 9.38 28.89
CA GLU A 174 5.10 8.75 30.15
C GLU A 174 6.15 7.72 30.60
N VAL A 175 6.57 6.84 29.71
CA VAL A 175 7.59 5.81 30.02
C VAL A 175 8.92 6.48 30.41
N PHE A 176 9.32 7.53 29.73
CA PHE A 176 10.54 8.27 30.10
C PHE A 176 10.45 8.88 31.51
N LYS A 177 9.31 9.44 31.87
CA LYS A 177 9.07 10.01 33.19
C LYS A 177 9.06 8.94 34.28
N GLU A 178 8.35 7.81 34.05
CA GLU A 178 8.25 6.72 35.02
C GLU A 178 9.59 6.04 35.27
N GLN A 179 10.42 5.91 34.25
CA GLN A 179 11.72 5.26 34.34
C GLN A 179 12.85 6.24 34.75
N ALA A 180 12.52 7.51 35.04
CA ALA A 180 13.49 8.57 35.31
C ALA A 180 14.60 8.67 34.23
N LEU A 181 14.29 8.25 33.02
CA LEU A 181 15.20 8.33 31.88
C LEU A 181 15.39 9.78 31.49
N SER A 182 16.64 10.21 31.39
CA SER A 182 16.94 11.62 31.23
C SER A 182 16.38 12.16 29.92
N GLN A 183 15.71 13.29 29.98
CA GLN A 183 15.20 14.05 28.82
C GLN A 183 16.33 14.67 27.96
N SER A 184 17.56 14.24 28.14
CA SER A 184 18.74 14.81 27.48
C SER A 184 18.78 14.61 25.95
N GLY A 185 17.80 13.88 25.38
CA GLY A 185 17.71 13.65 23.94
C GLY A 185 18.77 12.68 23.41
N ILE A 186 19.64 12.14 24.25
CA ILE A 186 20.63 11.14 23.91
C ILE A 186 20.12 9.81 24.43
N ILE A 187 19.44 9.06 23.59
CA ILE A 187 18.99 7.70 23.88
C ILE A 187 20.01 6.78 23.23
N ASP A 188 20.75 6.06 24.07
CA ASP A 188 21.64 5.02 23.59
C ASP A 188 20.83 3.76 23.17
N GLU A 189 21.50 2.85 22.50
CA GLU A 189 20.86 1.65 21.96
C GLU A 189 20.28 0.74 23.06
N SER A 190 20.89 0.72 24.25
CA SER A 190 20.44 -0.10 25.38
C SER A 190 19.14 0.47 25.98
N MET A 191 19.06 1.78 26.14
CA MET A 191 17.84 2.47 26.59
C MET A 191 16.69 2.31 25.59
N ALA A 192 16.99 2.39 24.29
CA ALA A 192 15.97 2.19 23.26
C ALA A 192 15.37 0.79 23.35
N VAL A 193 16.17 -0.24 23.54
CA VAL A 193 15.70 -1.63 23.72
C VAL A 193 14.83 -1.77 24.98
N GLU A 194 15.19 -1.15 26.09
CA GLU A 194 14.43 -1.20 27.33
C GLU A 194 13.07 -0.51 27.20
N VAL A 195 13.05 0.70 26.65
CA VAL A 195 11.83 1.45 26.33
C VAL A 195 10.93 0.66 25.38
N GLY A 196 11.50 0.05 24.37
CA GLY A 196 10.78 -0.79 23.41
C GLY A 196 10.09 -1.98 24.08
N LYS A 197 10.76 -2.65 25.04
CA LYS A 197 10.17 -3.74 25.82
C LYS A 197 9.00 -3.25 26.70
N ILE A 198 9.16 -2.11 27.37
CA ILE A 198 8.11 -1.54 28.23
C ILE A 198 6.89 -1.15 27.40
N LEU A 199 7.09 -0.54 26.24
CA LEU A 199 6.02 -0.15 25.33
C LEU A 199 5.40 -1.35 24.59
N GLY A 200 6.04 -2.52 24.59
CA GLY A 200 5.59 -3.69 23.85
C GLY A 200 5.58 -3.48 22.34
N VAL A 201 6.61 -2.81 21.81
CA VAL A 201 6.76 -2.56 20.37
C VAL A 201 7.67 -3.59 19.72
N ASN A 202 7.47 -3.81 18.44
CA ASN A 202 8.28 -4.71 17.62
C ASN A 202 9.50 -3.99 17.05
N GLU A 203 9.37 -2.70 16.74
CA GLU A 203 10.40 -1.90 16.10
C GLU A 203 10.52 -0.51 16.73
N ILE A 204 11.74 0.03 16.68
CA ILE A 204 12.06 1.38 17.13
C ILE A 204 12.70 2.13 15.97
N LEU A 205 12.11 3.24 15.58
CA LEU A 205 12.70 4.16 14.60
C LEU A 205 13.45 5.26 15.35
N SER A 206 14.74 5.38 15.09
CA SER A 206 15.60 6.45 15.62
C SER A 206 16.40 7.08 14.47
N GLY A 207 16.87 8.31 14.67
CA GLY A 207 17.63 9.03 13.64
C GLY A 207 18.53 10.10 14.22
N LYS A 208 19.48 10.57 13.38
CA LYS A 208 20.41 11.68 13.70
C LYS A 208 20.40 12.67 12.55
N ILE A 209 20.27 13.96 12.88
CA ILE A 209 20.42 15.04 11.91
C ILE A 209 21.87 15.53 12.02
N THR A 210 22.66 15.27 10.99
CA THR A 210 24.09 15.61 10.98
C THR A 210 24.40 16.91 10.23
N GLN A 211 23.52 17.31 9.29
CA GLN A 211 23.72 18.47 8.46
C GLN A 211 22.42 19.08 7.99
N ILE A 212 22.34 20.39 7.90
CA ILE A 212 21.27 21.15 7.25
C ILE A 212 21.88 21.95 6.11
N ILE A 213 21.40 21.73 4.89
CA ILE A 213 21.80 22.47 3.70
C ILE A 213 20.64 23.34 3.28
N VAL A 214 20.86 24.66 3.24
CA VAL A 214 19.88 25.62 2.77
C VAL A 214 20.29 26.13 1.41
N SER A 215 19.49 25.82 0.39
CA SER A 215 19.67 26.35 -0.96
C SER A 215 18.66 27.47 -1.20
N PRO A 216 19.10 28.65 -1.70
CA PRO A 216 18.17 29.72 -2.08
C PRO A 216 17.29 29.24 -3.24
N VAL A 217 15.98 29.41 -3.09
CA VAL A 217 15.00 29.15 -4.17
C VAL A 217 14.69 30.48 -4.85
N GLU A 218 15.05 30.62 -6.12
CA GLU A 218 14.62 31.76 -6.92
C GLU A 218 13.19 31.55 -7.38
N THR A 219 12.26 32.34 -6.82
CA THR A 219 10.86 32.34 -7.26
C THR A 219 10.60 33.52 -8.16
N THR A 220 10.30 33.27 -9.43
CA THR A 220 9.88 34.32 -10.36
C THR A 220 8.37 34.44 -10.32
N ARG A 221 7.84 35.57 -9.86
CA ARG A 221 6.42 35.87 -9.88
C ARG A 221 6.13 36.87 -11.00
N ASN A 222 5.34 36.48 -11.98
CA ASN A 222 4.81 37.41 -12.95
C ASN A 222 3.65 38.18 -12.30
N VAL A 223 3.91 39.42 -11.91
CA VAL A 223 2.90 40.29 -11.34
C VAL A 223 2.51 41.31 -12.38
N ASN A 224 1.33 41.12 -12.93
CA ASN A 224 0.57 42.04 -13.73
C ASN A 224 1.08 42.44 -15.17
N ARG A 225 0.14 42.88 -15.91
CA ARG A 225 0.11 43.32 -17.31
C ARG A 225 1.26 44.23 -17.81
N GLU A 226 2.19 44.60 -16.96
CA GLU A 226 3.32 45.50 -17.27
C GLU A 226 4.67 44.79 -17.36
N LYS A 227 4.72 43.49 -17.61
CA LYS A 227 5.96 42.72 -17.83
C LYS A 227 7.09 42.99 -16.80
N THR A 228 6.77 43.37 -15.59
CA THR A 228 7.78 43.57 -14.55
C THR A 228 8.09 42.23 -13.90
N LYS A 229 9.32 41.76 -14.06
CA LYS A 229 9.82 40.53 -13.48
C LYS A 229 10.41 40.85 -12.11
N ILE A 230 9.77 40.39 -11.02
CA ILE A 230 10.34 40.50 -9.69
C ILE A 230 11.03 39.18 -9.35
N VAL A 231 12.32 39.24 -9.09
CA VAL A 231 13.10 38.09 -8.62
C VAL A 231 13.31 38.29 -7.13
N ILE A 232 12.73 37.41 -6.30
CA ILE A 232 12.95 37.39 -4.86
C ILE A 232 14.02 36.33 -4.58
N ARG A 233 15.09 36.74 -3.94
CA ARG A 233 16.19 35.85 -3.54
C ARG A 233 16.14 35.58 -2.04
#